data_8fd88eb7bff08025b79475432146ff0d
#
_entry.id   8fd88eb7bff08025b79475432146ff0d
#
_cell.length_a   1.000
_cell.length_b   1.000
_cell.length_c   1.000
_cell.angle_alpha   90.00
_cell.angle_beta   90.00
_cell.angle_gamma   90.00
#
_symmetry.space_group_name_H-M   'P 1'
#
loop_
_entity.id
_entity.type
_entity.pdbx_description
1 polymer ?
#
loop_
_entity_poly.entity_id
_entity_poly.type
_entity_poly.pdbx_seq_one_letter_code
_entity_poly.pdbx_strand_id
1 'polypeptide(L)'
;LPEPLYKTILEHYRTYMMIGGMPEVVVKWVATHNYSLCQEVQDDIIVSYEDDFPKYKSKVDPDLLRSVLHSAAVQCGKKFVYADVGGYKTHAVKQALDLLYRAGILIPVTHTSANGLPLGSEINANKRKVIFLDCGLLLRTLNMALGDISDITAQILTANATDLVNKGSIAEQVAGTELLAYKTANLRHELYYWAREAKSSLAEVDYIESFGNKVLPVEVKANVQGGMKSLWVF
;
A
#
# COMPACT_ATOMS: atom_id res chain seq x y z
N LEU A 1 -10.71 -1.41 25.83
CA LEU A 1 -9.53 -2.19 26.21
C LEU A 1 -8.85 -1.48 27.38
N PRO A 2 -8.30 -2.22 28.38
CA PRO A 2 -7.45 -1.63 29.42
C PRO A 2 -6.24 -0.94 28.78
N GLU A 3 -5.85 0.22 29.33
CA GLU A 3 -4.79 1.04 28.74
C GLU A 3 -3.45 0.30 28.54
N PRO A 4 -2.96 -0.57 29.46
CA PRO A 4 -1.73 -1.33 29.23
C PRO A 4 -1.84 -2.26 28.03
N LEU A 5 -2.97 -2.96 27.87
CA LEU A 5 -3.21 -3.85 26.73
C LEU A 5 -3.27 -3.07 25.41
N TYR A 6 -3.90 -1.89 25.42
CA TYR A 6 -3.92 -1.03 24.24
C TYR A 6 -2.51 -0.60 23.81
N LYS A 7 -1.66 -0.21 24.77
CA LYS A 7 -0.26 0.16 24.48
C LYS A 7 0.53 -1.00 23.85
N THR A 8 0.40 -2.20 24.43
CA THR A 8 1.08 -3.39 23.90
C THR A 8 0.62 -3.71 22.47
N ILE A 9 -0.69 -3.68 22.21
CA ILE A 9 -1.22 -3.91 20.85
C ILE A 9 -0.71 -2.84 19.88
N LEU A 10 -0.67 -1.58 20.32
CA LEU A 10 -0.17 -0.48 19.49
C LEU A 10 1.32 -0.65 19.15
N GLU A 11 2.15 -1.13 20.09
CA GLU A 11 3.57 -1.44 19.84
C GLU A 11 3.72 -2.58 18.82
N HIS A 12 2.96 -3.67 18.96
CA HIS A 12 2.97 -4.74 17.97
C HIS A 12 2.48 -4.27 16.59
N TYR A 13 1.44 -3.45 16.55
CA TYR A 13 0.95 -2.87 15.29
C TYR A 13 2.01 -1.99 14.61
N ARG A 14 2.73 -1.19 15.39
CA ARG A 14 3.84 -0.37 14.88
C ARG A 14 4.97 -1.24 14.34
N THR A 15 5.35 -2.29 15.08
CA THR A 15 6.33 -3.27 14.62
C THR A 15 5.89 -3.89 13.29
N TYR A 16 4.63 -4.33 13.21
CA TYR A 16 4.07 -4.87 11.97
C TYR A 16 4.14 -3.88 10.79
N MET A 17 3.82 -2.60 11.02
CA MET A 17 3.95 -1.59 9.95
C MET A 17 5.38 -1.49 9.42
N MET A 18 6.39 -1.80 10.23
CA MET A 18 7.81 -1.71 9.87
C MET A 18 8.34 -2.96 9.18
N ILE A 19 8.07 -4.12 9.76
CA ILE A 19 8.62 -5.39 9.25
C ILE A 19 7.70 -6.06 8.23
N GLY A 20 6.42 -5.68 8.19
CA GLY A 20 5.40 -6.37 7.40
C GLY A 20 4.96 -7.71 7.98
N GLY A 21 4.22 -8.46 7.15
CA GLY A 21 3.70 -9.79 7.49
C GLY A 21 4.32 -10.93 6.68
N MET A 22 5.40 -10.70 5.94
CA MET A 22 6.08 -11.77 5.20
C MET A 22 6.59 -12.84 6.17
N PRO A 23 6.22 -14.13 6.01
CA PRO A 23 6.49 -15.18 7.01
C PRO A 23 7.94 -15.26 7.46
N GLU A 24 8.88 -15.18 6.52
CA GLU A 24 10.32 -15.28 6.81
C GLU A 24 10.81 -14.07 7.63
N VAL A 25 10.32 -12.88 7.32
CA VAL A 25 10.61 -11.63 8.06
C VAL A 25 10.07 -11.72 9.48
N VAL A 26 8.83 -12.22 9.64
CA VAL A 26 8.21 -12.41 10.98
C VAL A 26 8.99 -13.43 11.81
N VAL A 27 9.38 -14.56 11.21
CA VAL A 27 10.22 -15.56 11.90
C VAL A 27 11.56 -14.96 12.33
N LYS A 28 12.20 -14.18 11.46
CA LYS A 28 13.45 -13.47 11.78
C LYS A 28 13.26 -12.50 12.94
N TRP A 29 12.19 -11.71 12.93
CA TRP A 29 11.85 -10.77 13.99
C TRP A 29 11.63 -11.48 15.34
N VAL A 30 10.80 -12.51 15.36
CA VAL A 30 10.50 -13.27 16.60
C VAL A 30 11.76 -13.91 17.19
N ALA A 31 12.69 -14.37 16.35
CA ALA A 31 13.92 -14.99 16.79
C ALA A 31 14.98 -13.99 17.29
N THR A 32 15.00 -12.77 16.75
CA THR A 32 16.15 -11.87 16.95
C THR A 32 15.79 -10.52 17.56
N HIS A 33 14.54 -10.07 17.41
CA HIS A 33 14.09 -8.70 17.69
C HIS A 33 15.01 -7.64 17.07
N ASN A 34 15.60 -7.94 15.90
CA ASN A 34 16.56 -7.10 15.21
C ASN A 34 16.04 -6.69 13.83
N TYR A 35 15.77 -5.38 13.66
CA TYR A 35 15.25 -4.83 12.41
C TYR A 35 16.24 -4.95 11.24
N SER A 36 17.54 -4.78 11.46
CA SER A 36 18.53 -4.88 10.39
C SER A 36 18.51 -6.27 9.76
N LEU A 37 18.39 -7.32 10.58
CA LEU A 37 18.27 -8.70 10.09
C LEU A 37 16.92 -8.95 9.36
N CYS A 38 15.87 -8.24 9.76
CA CYS A 38 14.60 -8.28 9.01
C CYS A 38 14.74 -7.61 7.65
N GLN A 39 15.48 -6.50 7.56
CA GLN A 39 15.74 -5.81 6.30
C GLN A 39 16.56 -6.65 5.32
N GLU A 40 17.56 -7.42 5.80
CA GLU A 40 18.28 -8.37 4.97
C GLU A 40 17.32 -9.37 4.30
N VAL A 41 16.39 -9.94 5.08
CA VAL A 41 15.37 -10.84 4.54
C VAL A 41 14.42 -10.14 3.55
N GLN A 42 14.03 -8.90 3.84
CA GLN A 42 13.20 -8.12 2.92
C GLN A 42 13.94 -7.83 1.61
N ASP A 43 15.23 -7.53 1.66
CA ASP A 43 16.07 -7.36 0.47
C ASP A 43 16.14 -8.64 -0.36
N ASP A 44 16.39 -9.78 0.29
CA ASP A 44 16.43 -11.07 -0.39
C ASP A 44 15.12 -11.39 -1.10
N ILE A 45 13.98 -11.06 -0.49
CA ILE A 45 12.66 -11.22 -1.11
C ILE A 45 12.51 -10.31 -2.34
N ILE A 46 12.87 -9.02 -2.24
CA ILE A 46 12.77 -8.06 -3.35
C ILE A 46 13.70 -8.49 -4.50
N VAL A 47 14.95 -8.84 -4.18
CA VAL A 47 15.92 -9.34 -5.17
C VAL A 47 15.38 -10.60 -5.86
N SER A 48 14.79 -11.52 -5.11
CA SER A 48 14.18 -12.74 -5.68
C SER A 48 13.06 -12.40 -6.68
N TYR A 49 12.23 -11.39 -6.41
CA TYR A 49 11.22 -10.93 -7.37
C TYR A 49 11.87 -10.31 -8.61
N GLU A 50 12.91 -9.49 -8.43
CA GLU A 50 13.60 -8.84 -9.54
C GLU A 50 14.38 -9.83 -10.42
N ASP A 51 14.94 -10.88 -9.83
CA ASP A 51 15.62 -11.98 -10.54
C ASP A 51 14.65 -12.82 -11.37
N ASP A 52 13.37 -12.78 -11.06
CA ASP A 52 12.33 -13.42 -11.86
C ASP A 52 11.87 -12.57 -13.06
N PHE A 53 12.12 -11.27 -13.08
CA PHE A 53 11.68 -10.38 -14.18
C PHE A 53 12.23 -10.77 -15.56
N PRO A 54 13.48 -11.23 -15.71
CA PRO A 54 13.99 -11.70 -17.00
C PRO A 54 13.19 -12.85 -17.64
N LYS A 55 12.48 -13.64 -16.83
CA LYS A 55 11.59 -14.72 -17.34
C LYS A 55 10.45 -14.16 -18.21
N TYR A 56 10.10 -12.89 -18.01
CA TYR A 56 9.01 -12.20 -18.73
C TYR A 56 9.51 -11.28 -19.85
N LYS A 57 10.81 -11.30 -20.17
CA LYS A 57 11.46 -10.41 -21.18
C LYS A 57 10.77 -10.41 -22.54
N SER A 58 10.15 -11.51 -22.94
CA SER A 58 9.39 -11.57 -24.20
C SER A 58 8.11 -10.70 -24.21
N LYS A 59 7.64 -10.26 -23.05
CA LYS A 59 6.40 -9.49 -22.88
C LYS A 59 6.66 -8.07 -22.39
N VAL A 60 7.58 -7.91 -21.43
CA VAL A 60 7.89 -6.64 -20.78
C VAL A 60 9.38 -6.57 -20.50
N ASP A 61 9.97 -5.40 -20.70
CA ASP A 61 11.36 -5.13 -20.33
C ASP A 61 11.56 -5.28 -18.81
N PRO A 62 12.54 -6.09 -18.34
CA PRO A 62 12.84 -6.22 -16.92
C PRO A 62 13.18 -4.91 -16.23
N ASP A 63 13.87 -3.98 -16.90
CA ASP A 63 14.22 -2.67 -16.31
C ASP A 63 12.98 -1.78 -16.15
N LEU A 64 12.01 -1.92 -17.07
CA LEU A 64 10.71 -1.28 -16.89
C LEU A 64 9.95 -1.85 -15.69
N LEU A 65 10.00 -3.17 -15.46
CA LEU A 65 9.36 -3.77 -14.28
C LEU A 65 9.95 -3.23 -12.98
N ARG A 66 11.28 -3.11 -12.87
CA ARG A 66 11.96 -2.49 -11.73
C ARG A 66 11.54 -1.04 -11.56
N SER A 67 11.54 -0.27 -12.65
CA SER A 67 11.14 1.15 -12.64
C SER A 67 9.70 1.33 -12.18
N VAL A 68 8.78 0.46 -12.63
CA VAL A 68 7.36 0.49 -12.23
C VAL A 68 7.21 0.10 -10.76
N LEU A 69 7.92 -0.92 -10.28
CA LEU A 69 7.88 -1.34 -8.88
C LEU A 69 8.33 -0.20 -7.96
N HIS A 70 9.46 0.43 -8.27
CA HIS A 70 9.96 1.58 -7.49
C HIS A 70 8.99 2.78 -7.55
N SER A 71 8.48 3.11 -8.74
CA SER A 71 7.52 4.21 -8.92
C SER A 71 6.21 3.95 -8.17
N ALA A 72 5.76 2.70 -8.09
CA ALA A 72 4.59 2.31 -7.30
C ALA A 72 4.81 2.56 -5.81
N ALA A 73 6.02 2.32 -5.29
CA ALA A 73 6.36 2.63 -3.91
C ALA A 73 6.32 4.14 -3.64
N VAL A 74 6.92 4.94 -4.51
CA VAL A 74 6.95 6.42 -4.39
C VAL A 74 5.55 7.03 -4.49
N GLN A 75 4.66 6.42 -5.28
CA GLN A 75 3.30 6.90 -5.51
C GLN A 75 2.26 6.22 -4.61
N CYS A 76 2.66 5.38 -3.65
CA CYS A 76 1.74 4.73 -2.73
C CYS A 76 0.86 5.76 -2.00
N GLY A 77 -0.43 5.46 -1.83
CA GLY A 77 -1.42 6.37 -1.27
C GLY A 77 -1.85 7.52 -2.19
N LYS A 78 -1.37 7.53 -3.44
CA LYS A 78 -1.74 8.55 -4.44
C LYS A 78 -2.27 7.87 -5.71
N LYS A 79 -3.03 8.62 -6.51
CA LYS A 79 -3.38 8.19 -7.85
C LYS A 79 -2.12 7.96 -8.66
N PHE A 80 -1.98 6.75 -9.24
CA PHE A 80 -0.81 6.39 -10.01
C PHE A 80 -0.73 7.17 -11.31
N VAL A 81 0.36 7.92 -11.48
CA VAL A 81 0.65 8.73 -12.67
C VAL A 81 1.65 7.96 -13.54
N TYR A 82 1.16 7.44 -14.65
CA TYR A 82 1.99 6.61 -15.56
C TYR A 82 3.19 7.35 -16.16
N ALA A 83 3.07 8.67 -16.35
CA ALA A 83 4.14 9.50 -16.89
C ALA A 83 5.31 9.69 -15.92
N ASP A 84 5.10 9.48 -14.62
CA ASP A 84 6.14 9.60 -13.60
C ASP A 84 7.08 8.37 -13.58
N VAL A 85 6.73 7.32 -14.31
CA VAL A 85 7.66 6.23 -14.63
C VAL A 85 8.53 6.70 -15.82
N GLY A 86 9.62 7.37 -15.50
CA GLY A 86 10.46 8.09 -16.48
C GLY A 86 10.95 7.23 -17.63
N GLY A 87 11.00 7.81 -18.85
CA GLY A 87 11.61 7.20 -20.03
C GLY A 87 10.77 6.17 -20.77
N TYR A 88 9.56 5.82 -20.32
CA TYR A 88 8.75 4.77 -20.91
C TYR A 88 7.38 5.26 -21.40
N LYS A 89 6.87 4.61 -22.46
CA LYS A 89 5.52 4.90 -22.98
C LYS A 89 4.45 4.40 -22.00
N THR A 90 3.38 5.16 -21.83
CA THR A 90 2.24 4.82 -20.96
C THR A 90 1.70 3.41 -21.18
N HIS A 91 1.62 2.94 -22.43
CA HIS A 91 1.16 1.58 -22.74
C HIS A 91 2.09 0.52 -22.13
N ALA A 92 3.41 0.68 -22.26
CA ALA A 92 4.37 -0.25 -21.69
C ALA A 92 4.31 -0.26 -20.15
N VAL A 93 4.17 0.91 -19.53
CA VAL A 93 3.98 1.02 -18.07
C VAL A 93 2.71 0.29 -17.61
N LYS A 94 1.60 0.41 -18.36
CA LYS A 94 0.36 -0.33 -18.05
C LYS A 94 0.57 -1.84 -18.15
N GLN A 95 1.29 -2.33 -19.16
CA GLN A 95 1.61 -3.76 -19.29
C GLN A 95 2.48 -4.27 -18.14
N ALA A 96 3.48 -3.49 -17.73
CA ALA A 96 4.33 -3.81 -16.59
C ALA A 96 3.53 -3.87 -15.27
N LEU A 97 2.67 -2.88 -15.02
CA LEU A 97 1.77 -2.90 -13.87
C LEU A 97 0.84 -4.12 -13.87
N ASP A 98 0.23 -4.43 -15.00
CA ASP A 98 -0.67 -5.59 -15.09
C ASP A 98 0.07 -6.91 -14.84
N LEU A 99 1.36 -6.99 -15.19
CA LEU A 99 2.19 -8.14 -14.86
C LEU A 99 2.47 -8.22 -13.35
N LEU A 100 2.84 -7.11 -12.71
CA LEU A 100 3.07 -7.03 -11.26
C LEU A 100 1.79 -7.31 -10.45
N TYR A 101 0.61 -6.90 -10.95
CA TYR A 101 -0.68 -7.27 -10.36
C TYR A 101 -0.96 -8.78 -10.46
N ARG A 102 -0.66 -9.39 -11.60
CA ARG A 102 -0.83 -10.86 -11.78
C ARG A 102 0.17 -11.66 -10.95
N ALA A 103 1.36 -11.12 -10.74
CA ALA A 103 2.36 -11.70 -9.84
C ALA A 103 1.98 -11.56 -8.36
N GLY A 104 0.98 -10.73 -8.03
CA GLY A 104 0.54 -10.49 -6.66
C GLY A 104 1.49 -9.58 -5.86
N ILE A 105 2.49 -8.98 -6.51
CA ILE A 105 3.45 -8.08 -5.84
C ILE A 105 2.80 -6.73 -5.56
N LEU A 106 1.99 -6.25 -6.50
CA LEU A 106 1.21 -5.02 -6.39
C LEU A 106 -0.29 -5.34 -6.42
N ILE A 107 -1.07 -4.51 -5.77
CA ILE A 107 -2.53 -4.63 -5.66
C ILE A 107 -3.15 -3.34 -6.18
N PRO A 108 -4.03 -3.41 -7.21
CA PRO A 108 -4.72 -2.24 -7.70
C PRO A 108 -5.86 -1.84 -6.77
N VAL A 109 -5.98 -0.55 -6.51
CA VAL A 109 -7.17 0.08 -5.91
C VAL A 109 -7.82 0.91 -7.02
N THR A 110 -8.95 0.44 -7.55
CA THR A 110 -9.55 0.98 -8.77
C THR A 110 -10.61 2.03 -8.43
N HIS A 111 -10.63 3.14 -9.17
CA HIS A 111 -11.67 4.16 -9.01
C HIS A 111 -13.05 3.60 -9.35
N THR A 112 -14.04 3.87 -8.51
CA THR A 112 -15.46 3.65 -8.78
C THR A 112 -16.27 4.95 -8.55
N SER A 113 -17.36 5.12 -9.28
CA SER A 113 -18.30 6.22 -9.02
C SER A 113 -19.15 5.98 -7.77
N ALA A 114 -19.26 4.72 -7.35
CA ALA A 114 -19.89 4.27 -6.10
C ALA A 114 -21.34 4.74 -5.89
N ASN A 115 -22.10 4.97 -6.98
CA ASN A 115 -23.52 5.35 -6.90
C ASN A 115 -24.42 4.21 -6.40
N GLY A 116 -23.90 2.98 -6.33
CA GLY A 116 -24.64 1.80 -5.87
C GLY A 116 -23.85 0.52 -6.02
N LEU A 117 -24.52 -0.62 -5.87
CA LEU A 117 -23.93 -1.95 -6.00
C LEU A 117 -24.34 -2.62 -7.32
N PRO A 118 -23.48 -3.44 -7.93
CA PRO A 118 -22.13 -3.81 -7.48
C PRO A 118 -21.10 -2.70 -7.78
N LEU A 119 -20.13 -2.51 -6.89
CA LEU A 119 -19.10 -1.44 -7.02
C LEU A 119 -18.31 -1.52 -8.32
N GLY A 120 -18.08 -2.74 -8.83
CA GLY A 120 -17.34 -2.98 -10.08
C GLY A 120 -18.08 -2.54 -11.35
N SER A 121 -19.37 -2.18 -11.29
CA SER A 121 -20.15 -1.75 -12.47
C SER A 121 -19.78 -0.35 -12.98
N GLU A 122 -19.22 0.49 -12.12
CA GLU A 122 -18.94 1.90 -12.42
C GLU A 122 -17.45 2.25 -12.26
N ILE A 123 -16.57 1.31 -12.58
CA ILE A 123 -15.13 1.50 -12.46
C ILE A 123 -14.55 2.34 -13.59
N ASN A 124 -13.52 3.11 -13.27
CA ASN A 124 -12.63 3.71 -14.24
C ASN A 124 -11.25 3.04 -14.18
N ALA A 125 -11.02 2.06 -15.06
CA ALA A 125 -9.80 1.29 -15.10
C ALA A 125 -8.51 2.10 -15.39
N ASN A 126 -8.62 3.34 -15.85
CA ASN A 126 -7.49 4.23 -16.07
C ASN A 126 -7.11 5.03 -14.81
N LYS A 127 -7.98 5.06 -13.80
CA LYS A 127 -7.74 5.73 -12.53
C LYS A 127 -7.51 4.68 -11.45
N ARG A 128 -6.27 4.55 -11.00
CA ARG A 128 -5.88 3.57 -10.00
C ARG A 128 -4.95 4.20 -8.97
N LYS A 129 -5.09 3.80 -7.72
CA LYS A 129 -4.02 3.80 -6.74
C LYS A 129 -3.38 2.42 -6.75
N VAL A 130 -2.18 2.33 -6.21
CA VAL A 130 -1.43 1.06 -6.13
C VAL A 130 -0.94 0.90 -4.70
N ILE A 131 -1.15 -0.28 -4.14
CA ILE A 131 -0.54 -0.70 -2.88
C ILE A 131 0.29 -1.96 -3.09
N PHE A 132 1.20 -2.22 -2.18
CA PHE A 132 2.02 -3.43 -2.16
C PHE A 132 1.27 -4.57 -1.47
N LEU A 133 1.70 -5.80 -1.74
CA LEU A 133 1.19 -6.94 -0.99
C LEU A 133 1.56 -6.88 0.49
N ASP A 134 2.64 -6.15 0.82
CA ASP A 134 3.20 -6.08 2.16
C ASP A 134 3.77 -4.70 2.46
N CYS A 135 3.52 -4.16 3.66
CA CYS A 135 4.01 -2.84 4.05
C CYS A 135 5.51 -2.80 4.33
N GLY A 136 6.10 -3.88 4.82
CA GLY A 136 7.55 -3.97 5.02
C GLY A 136 8.31 -3.94 3.69
N LEU A 137 7.81 -4.65 2.67
CA LEU A 137 8.39 -4.61 1.32
C LEU A 137 8.22 -3.23 0.67
N LEU A 138 7.09 -2.54 0.88
CA LEU A 138 6.91 -1.15 0.44
C LEU A 138 8.00 -0.26 1.02
N LEU A 139 8.17 -0.29 2.35
CA LEU A 139 9.15 0.56 3.03
C LEU A 139 10.57 0.25 2.58
N ARG A 140 10.89 -1.04 2.39
CA ARG A 140 12.22 -1.45 1.92
C ARG A 140 12.47 -1.02 0.47
N THR A 141 11.48 -1.11 -0.42
CA THR A 141 11.57 -0.61 -1.80
C THR A 141 11.82 0.91 -1.84
N LEU A 142 11.34 1.66 -0.86
CA LEU A 142 11.63 3.08 -0.69
C LEU A 142 13.04 3.36 -0.11
N ASN A 143 13.87 2.34 0.06
CA ASN A 143 15.18 2.44 0.71
C ASN A 143 15.13 3.12 2.09
N MET A 144 14.04 2.93 2.81
CA MET A 144 14.00 3.34 4.20
C MET A 144 14.98 2.46 5.00
N ALA A 145 16.25 2.86 4.96
CA ALA A 145 17.24 2.32 5.85
C ALA A 145 16.82 2.73 7.26
N LEU A 146 16.33 1.75 7.98
CA LEU A 146 16.16 1.87 9.41
C LEU A 146 17.57 1.63 9.98
N GLY A 147 18.42 2.66 10.01
CA GLY A 147 19.75 2.62 10.60
C GLY A 147 19.73 2.12 12.04
N ASP A 148 20.82 2.13 12.78
CA ASP A 148 20.91 1.61 14.17
C ASP A 148 19.72 2.02 15.07
N ILE A 149 18.78 1.08 15.22
CA ILE A 149 17.34 1.32 15.25
C ILE A 149 16.75 1.34 16.65
N SER A 150 17.50 1.11 17.67
CA SER A 150 16.91 1.22 19.01
C SER A 150 16.23 2.59 19.25
N ASP A 151 16.76 3.66 18.65
CA ASP A 151 16.22 5.01 18.84
C ASP A 151 15.39 5.53 17.64
N ILE A 152 15.76 5.21 16.39
CA ILE A 152 15.07 5.74 15.21
C ILE A 152 13.69 5.09 15.04
N THR A 153 13.53 3.81 15.32
CA THR A 153 12.21 3.17 15.25
C THR A 153 11.26 3.74 16.29
N ALA A 154 11.72 3.93 17.51
CA ALA A 154 10.95 4.61 18.53
C ALA A 154 10.63 6.04 18.07
N GLN A 155 11.56 6.77 17.47
CA GLN A 155 11.35 8.11 16.94
C GLN A 155 10.39 8.12 15.74
N ILE A 156 10.54 7.21 14.76
CA ILE A 156 9.62 7.10 13.61
C ILE A 156 8.21 6.70 14.07
N LEU A 157 8.10 5.83 15.05
CA LEU A 157 6.82 5.34 15.55
C LEU A 157 6.22 6.22 16.65
N THR A 158 7.03 7.02 17.36
CA THR A 158 6.59 7.98 18.39
C THR A 158 6.71 9.43 17.94
N ALA A 159 7.47 9.72 16.89
CA ALA A 159 7.62 11.06 16.35
C ALA A 159 6.25 11.68 16.04
N ASN A 160 6.11 12.93 16.38
CA ASN A 160 4.97 13.74 15.96
C ASN A 160 4.80 13.63 14.45
N ALA A 161 3.56 13.68 14.00
CA ALA A 161 3.11 13.49 12.63
C ALA A 161 3.87 14.27 11.53
N THR A 162 4.73 15.21 11.92
CA THR A 162 5.52 16.08 11.03
C THR A 162 6.76 15.41 10.45
N ASP A 163 7.26 14.32 11.05
CA ASP A 163 8.61 13.81 10.74
C ASP A 163 8.63 12.64 9.75
N LEU A 164 7.48 12.05 9.45
CA LEU A 164 7.34 11.01 8.41
C LEU A 164 6.62 11.57 7.18
N VAL A 165 7.36 11.81 6.12
CA VAL A 165 6.87 12.37 4.84
C VAL A 165 5.73 11.54 4.22
N ASN A 166 5.59 10.25 4.55
CA ASN A 166 4.61 9.34 3.96
C ASN A 166 3.73 8.58 4.97
N LYS A 167 3.53 9.12 6.17
CA LYS A 167 2.76 8.43 7.23
C LYS A 167 1.32 8.08 6.81
N GLY A 168 0.67 8.96 6.07
CA GLY A 168 -0.66 8.73 5.52
C GLY A 168 -0.68 7.58 4.52
N SER A 169 0.28 7.54 3.61
CA SER A 169 0.39 6.49 2.59
C SER A 169 0.66 5.11 3.19
N ILE A 170 1.47 5.03 4.25
CA ILE A 170 1.71 3.77 4.97
C ILE A 170 0.43 3.31 5.69
N ALA A 171 -0.31 4.22 6.29
CA ALA A 171 -1.58 3.88 6.92
C ALA A 171 -2.61 3.38 5.89
N GLU A 172 -2.70 4.03 4.71
CA GLU A 172 -3.53 3.53 3.61
C GLU A 172 -3.07 2.15 3.12
N GLN A 173 -1.76 1.95 2.96
CA GLN A 173 -1.19 0.65 2.59
C GLN A 173 -1.66 -0.46 3.54
N VAL A 174 -1.51 -0.26 4.83
CA VAL A 174 -1.91 -1.26 5.84
C VAL A 174 -3.43 -1.43 5.85
N ALA A 175 -4.20 -0.36 5.80
CA ALA A 175 -5.66 -0.45 5.74
C ALA A 175 -6.15 -1.25 4.53
N GLY A 176 -5.55 -1.05 3.35
CA GLY A 176 -5.90 -1.78 2.13
C GLY A 176 -5.57 -3.27 2.22
N THR A 177 -4.42 -3.64 2.74
CA THR A 177 -4.06 -5.06 2.94
C THR A 177 -4.97 -5.71 3.99
N GLU A 178 -5.31 -5.03 5.07
CA GLU A 178 -6.24 -5.51 6.09
C GLU A 178 -7.66 -5.68 5.53
N LEU A 179 -8.16 -4.73 4.75
CA LEU A 179 -9.46 -4.85 4.08
C LEU A 179 -9.54 -6.11 3.21
N LEU A 180 -8.45 -6.48 2.52
CA LEU A 180 -8.39 -7.73 1.76
C LEU A 180 -8.31 -8.95 2.66
N ALA A 181 -7.51 -8.91 3.72
CA ALA A 181 -7.34 -10.02 4.65
C ALA A 181 -8.64 -10.39 5.39
N TYR A 182 -9.51 -9.41 5.63
CA TYR A 182 -10.83 -9.64 6.22
C TYR A 182 -11.82 -10.32 5.27
N LYS A 183 -11.54 -10.36 3.97
CA LYS A 183 -12.44 -10.97 2.98
C LYS A 183 -12.28 -12.49 2.94
N THR A 184 -13.27 -13.16 2.37
CA THR A 184 -13.27 -14.62 2.24
C THR A 184 -12.12 -15.07 1.33
N ALA A 185 -11.20 -15.87 1.84
CA ALA A 185 -9.99 -16.31 1.14
C ALA A 185 -10.22 -17.05 -0.19
N ASN A 186 -11.40 -17.67 -0.34
CA ASN A 186 -11.73 -18.48 -1.52
C ASN A 186 -12.30 -17.67 -2.68
N LEU A 187 -12.48 -16.36 -2.53
CA LEU A 187 -13.02 -15.48 -3.55
C LEU A 187 -12.00 -14.43 -3.94
N ARG A 188 -11.97 -14.08 -5.22
CA ARG A 188 -11.16 -12.93 -5.68
C ARG A 188 -11.86 -11.66 -5.25
N HIS A 189 -11.15 -10.82 -4.52
CA HIS A 189 -11.61 -9.52 -4.08
C HIS A 189 -10.84 -8.41 -4.76
N GLU A 190 -11.52 -7.27 -4.95
CA GLU A 190 -10.94 -6.05 -5.50
C GLU A 190 -11.10 -4.91 -4.49
N LEU A 191 -10.19 -3.96 -4.53
CA LEU A 191 -10.24 -2.74 -3.75
C LEU A 191 -10.69 -1.59 -4.65
N TYR A 192 -11.51 -0.72 -4.09
CA TYR A 192 -12.02 0.46 -4.77
C TYR A 192 -11.74 1.71 -3.95
N TYR A 193 -11.59 2.84 -4.64
CA TYR A 193 -11.57 4.17 -4.04
C TYR A 193 -12.52 5.09 -4.80
N TRP A 194 -12.87 6.21 -4.20
CA TRP A 194 -13.67 7.23 -4.84
C TRP A 194 -12.94 8.56 -4.87
N ALA A 195 -13.04 9.30 -5.96
CA ALA A 195 -12.48 10.64 -6.07
C ALA A 195 -13.36 11.52 -6.94
N ARG A 196 -13.55 12.74 -6.48
CA ARG A 196 -14.22 13.83 -7.22
C ARG A 196 -13.17 14.84 -7.65
N GLU A 197 -12.97 14.96 -8.95
CA GLU A 197 -12.04 15.91 -9.57
C GLU A 197 -12.83 17.04 -10.28
N ALA A 198 -13.60 17.84 -9.53
CA ALA A 198 -14.28 19.00 -10.07
C ALA A 198 -13.40 20.25 -9.88
N LYS A 199 -13.50 21.22 -10.81
CA LYS A 199 -12.71 22.47 -10.76
C LYS A 199 -12.84 23.26 -9.45
N SER A 200 -13.93 23.07 -8.71
CA SER A 200 -14.25 23.79 -7.47
C SER A 200 -14.17 22.91 -6.20
N SER A 201 -13.97 21.60 -6.34
CA SER A 201 -14.00 20.69 -5.18
C SER A 201 -13.23 19.42 -5.49
N LEU A 202 -12.10 19.26 -4.82
CA LEU A 202 -11.34 18.01 -4.78
C LEU A 202 -11.74 17.26 -3.52
N ALA A 203 -12.21 16.03 -3.67
CA ALA A 203 -12.50 15.14 -2.56
C ALA A 203 -12.11 13.73 -2.95
N GLU A 204 -11.57 12.98 -1.99
CA GLU A 204 -11.16 11.59 -2.16
C GLU A 204 -11.54 10.80 -0.91
N VAL A 205 -12.04 9.58 -1.11
CA VAL A 205 -12.25 8.59 -0.05
C VAL A 205 -11.32 7.43 -0.35
N ASP A 206 -10.49 7.06 0.63
CA ASP A 206 -9.36 6.15 0.46
C ASP A 206 -9.79 4.76 -0.01
N TYR A 207 -10.87 4.22 0.59
CA TYR A 207 -11.46 2.95 0.17
C TYR A 207 -12.97 3.00 0.15
N ILE A 208 -13.54 2.24 -0.79
CA ILE A 208 -14.99 2.00 -0.89
C ILE A 208 -15.22 0.50 -0.74
N GLU A 209 -16.03 0.14 0.22
CA GLU A 209 -16.44 -1.23 0.50
C GLU A 209 -17.95 -1.42 0.35
N SER A 210 -18.38 -2.67 0.26
CA SER A 210 -19.79 -3.03 0.33
C SER A 210 -20.08 -3.75 1.65
N PHE A 211 -21.11 -3.34 2.34
CA PHE A 211 -21.60 -4.03 3.53
C PHE A 211 -23.10 -4.28 3.41
N GLY A 212 -23.45 -5.54 3.23
CA GLY A 212 -24.82 -5.93 2.87
C GLY A 212 -25.22 -5.30 1.53
N ASN A 213 -26.27 -4.47 1.54
CA ASN A 213 -26.76 -3.74 0.37
C ASN A 213 -26.33 -2.25 0.34
N LYS A 214 -25.33 -1.87 1.13
CA LYS A 214 -24.87 -0.47 1.27
C LYS A 214 -23.45 -0.31 0.76
N VAL A 215 -23.18 0.87 0.20
CA VAL A 215 -21.84 1.36 -0.08
C VAL A 215 -21.28 1.97 1.21
N LEU A 216 -20.08 1.55 1.61
CA LEU A 216 -19.41 1.99 2.83
C LEU A 216 -18.12 2.72 2.46
N PRO A 217 -18.03 4.04 2.67
CA PRO A 217 -16.78 4.78 2.53
C PRO A 217 -15.88 4.54 3.74
N VAL A 218 -14.59 4.31 3.49
CA VAL A 218 -13.55 4.13 4.49
C VAL A 218 -12.47 5.18 4.29
N GLU A 219 -12.32 6.04 5.27
CA GLU A 219 -11.31 7.10 5.30
C GLU A 219 -10.23 6.75 6.30
N VAL A 220 -8.97 6.76 5.87
CA VAL A 220 -7.80 6.39 6.68
C VAL A 220 -7.13 7.65 7.22
N LYS A 221 -6.90 7.71 8.51
CA LYS A 221 -6.20 8.82 9.15
C LYS A 221 -5.01 8.31 9.96
N ALA A 222 -3.84 8.79 9.63
CA ALA A 222 -2.60 8.46 10.35
C ALA A 222 -2.49 9.18 11.71
N ASN A 223 -3.34 10.18 11.97
CA ASN A 223 -3.35 11.01 13.17
C ASN A 223 -4.76 11.17 13.73
N VAL A 224 -4.83 11.49 15.03
CA VAL A 224 -6.08 11.80 15.74
C VAL A 224 -6.74 13.10 15.24
N GLN A 225 -5.96 14.02 14.66
CA GLN A 225 -6.44 15.28 14.10
C GLN A 225 -6.53 15.17 12.58
N GLY A 226 -7.72 15.14 12.04
CA GLY A 226 -7.98 15.16 10.61
C GLY A 226 -9.45 15.43 10.32
N GLY A 227 -9.73 16.35 9.37
CA GLY A 227 -11.11 16.61 8.93
C GLY A 227 -11.62 15.48 8.05
N MET A 228 -12.88 15.08 8.24
CA MET A 228 -13.57 14.07 7.40
C MET A 228 -14.34 14.75 6.25
N LYS A 229 -13.79 15.83 5.67
CA LYS A 229 -14.49 16.63 4.65
C LYS A 229 -14.88 15.80 3.42
N SER A 230 -14.05 14.85 3.01
CA SER A 230 -14.32 14.00 1.85
C SER A 230 -15.54 13.11 2.04
N LEU A 231 -15.76 12.60 3.27
CA LEU A 231 -16.93 11.78 3.59
C LEU A 231 -18.27 12.58 3.53
N TRP A 232 -18.21 13.89 3.73
CA TRP A 232 -19.40 14.75 3.60
C TRP A 232 -19.71 15.13 2.14
N VAL A 233 -18.75 14.91 1.24
CA VAL A 233 -18.89 15.19 -0.19
C VAL A 233 -19.28 13.94 -0.97
N PHE A 234 -18.92 12.77 -0.42
CA PHE A 234 -19.32 11.45 -0.91
C PHE A 234 -20.80 11.19 -0.71
#